data_a10b55592899ca300d056caf36a3c56f
#
_entry.id   a10b55592899ca300d056caf36a3c56f
#
_cell.length_a   1.000
_cell.length_b   1.000
_cell.length_c   1.000
_cell.angle_alpha   90.00
_cell.angle_beta   90.00
_cell.angle_gamma   90.00
#
_symmetry.space_group_name_H-M   'P 1'
#
loop_
_entity.id
_entity.type
_entity.pdbx_description
1 polymer ?
#
loop_
_entity_poly.entity_id
_entity_poly.type
_entity_poly.pdbx_seq_one_letter_code
_entity_poly.pdbx_strand_id
1 'polypeptide(L)'
;MSSSPLKVSKLNHDDLLVDDIIHHFNGIAKTPLHSNAFQLSPDQKIEKIASHFSEILHTLGMDLTDESIKDTPLRVAKMYVNETFKGLIPENEPSITQFTNDYRYSQMLVEKSITVFSTCEHHLVPIHGKAHVAYFSTGKVIGLSKLNRLVDYYSRRPQVQERLTIQVADAIKKALNTNDVAVVIDAHHMCVASRGIRDINSSTVTAEYSGKFLNPETRKEFLEFIRS
;
A
#
# COMPACT_ATOMS: atom_id res chain seq x y z
N MET A 1 -31.67 -6.77 -31.04
CA MET A 1 -31.24 -7.52 -29.83
C MET A 1 -30.98 -6.51 -28.74
N SER A 2 -31.83 -6.48 -27.74
CA SER A 2 -31.90 -5.44 -26.70
C SER A 2 -30.87 -5.74 -25.63
N SER A 3 -29.88 -4.86 -25.47
CA SER A 3 -28.95 -4.88 -24.34
C SER A 3 -29.59 -4.23 -23.12
N SER A 4 -29.87 -5.02 -22.09
CA SER A 4 -30.34 -4.53 -20.79
C SER A 4 -29.24 -3.70 -20.12
N PRO A 5 -29.55 -2.53 -19.55
CA PRO A 5 -28.57 -1.77 -18.77
C PRO A 5 -28.31 -2.48 -17.43
N LEU A 6 -27.03 -2.56 -17.05
CA LEU A 6 -26.59 -3.01 -15.73
C LEU A 6 -27.33 -2.20 -14.64
N LYS A 7 -28.15 -2.87 -13.86
CA LYS A 7 -28.76 -2.31 -12.65
C LYS A 7 -27.63 -2.13 -11.61
N VAL A 8 -27.21 -0.89 -11.41
CA VAL A 8 -26.45 -0.51 -10.21
C VAL A 8 -27.43 -0.56 -9.04
N SER A 9 -27.37 -1.61 -8.23
CA SER A 9 -28.11 -1.66 -6.97
C SER A 9 -27.58 -0.55 -6.05
N LYS A 10 -28.49 0.29 -5.54
CA LYS A 10 -28.19 1.25 -4.48
C LYS A 10 -27.86 0.45 -3.22
N LEU A 11 -26.57 0.26 -2.94
CA LEU A 11 -26.11 -0.19 -1.62
C LEU A 11 -26.33 0.94 -0.62
N ASN A 12 -27.05 0.66 0.46
CA ASN A 12 -27.22 1.60 1.56
C ASN A 12 -25.87 1.87 2.22
N HIS A 13 -25.57 3.14 2.49
CA HIS A 13 -24.31 3.60 3.07
C HIS A 13 -24.02 2.98 4.45
N ASP A 14 -25.07 2.60 5.17
CA ASP A 14 -24.97 2.04 6.53
C ASP A 14 -24.60 0.54 6.53
N ASP A 15 -24.95 -0.23 5.50
CA ASP A 15 -24.60 -1.65 5.38
C ASP A 15 -23.09 -1.86 5.08
N LEU A 16 -22.44 -0.88 4.42
CA LEU A 16 -21.00 -0.91 4.13
C LEU A 16 -20.14 -0.70 5.39
N LEU A 17 -20.62 0.05 6.37
CA LEU A 17 -19.88 0.37 7.58
C LEU A 17 -19.81 -0.80 8.57
N VAL A 18 -20.78 -1.69 8.58
CA VAL A 18 -20.87 -2.80 9.56
C VAL A 18 -20.01 -3.99 9.11
N ASP A 19 -20.00 -4.32 7.83
CA ASP A 19 -19.17 -5.42 7.30
C ASP A 19 -17.68 -5.05 7.29
N ASP A 20 -17.32 -3.80 7.00
CA ASP A 20 -15.94 -3.31 7.08
C ASP A 20 -15.39 -3.33 8.52
N ILE A 21 -16.23 -3.03 9.52
CA ILE A 21 -15.83 -3.07 10.93
C ILE A 21 -15.61 -4.51 11.41
N ILE A 22 -16.43 -5.47 10.98
CA ILE A 22 -16.32 -6.88 11.39
C ILE A 22 -15.06 -7.55 10.79
N HIS A 23 -14.67 -7.20 9.57
CA HIS A 23 -13.44 -7.69 8.95
C HIS A 23 -12.16 -7.12 9.59
N HIS A 24 -12.20 -5.98 10.28
CA HIS A 24 -11.07 -5.41 11.00
C HIS A 24 -10.71 -6.16 12.30
N PHE A 25 -11.64 -6.90 12.88
CA PHE A 25 -11.44 -7.57 14.18
C PHE A 25 -10.82 -8.96 14.08
N ASN A 26 -10.69 -9.57 12.89
CA ASN A 26 -10.21 -10.94 12.72
C ASN A 26 -8.80 -11.09 12.11
N GLY A 27 -7.88 -10.14 12.39
CA GLY A 27 -6.44 -10.27 12.08
C GLY A 27 -6.10 -9.99 10.61
N ILE A 28 -4.92 -9.46 10.36
CA ILE A 28 -4.23 -9.15 9.09
C ILE A 28 -5.15 -8.57 8.00
N ALA A 29 -5.09 -7.26 7.83
CA ALA A 29 -5.76 -6.55 6.74
C ALA A 29 -5.31 -7.10 5.37
N LYS A 30 -6.16 -7.86 4.69
CA LYS A 30 -5.82 -8.53 3.42
C LYS A 30 -6.08 -7.60 2.23
N THR A 31 -5.21 -7.67 1.23
CA THR A 31 -5.50 -7.10 -0.09
C THR A 31 -6.67 -7.88 -0.71
N PRO A 32 -7.72 -7.22 -1.23
CA PRO A 32 -8.87 -7.90 -1.85
C PRO A 32 -8.46 -8.50 -3.19
N LEU A 33 -8.15 -9.78 -3.20
CA LEU A 33 -7.80 -10.54 -4.40
C LEU A 33 -8.86 -11.62 -4.66
N HIS A 34 -9.24 -11.83 -5.92
CA HIS A 34 -10.07 -12.95 -6.29
C HIS A 34 -9.28 -14.27 -6.28
N SER A 35 -9.97 -15.41 -6.20
CA SER A 35 -9.34 -16.75 -6.09
C SER A 35 -8.37 -17.09 -7.23
N ASN A 36 -8.58 -16.51 -8.41
CA ASN A 36 -7.79 -16.77 -9.61
C ASN A 36 -6.72 -15.68 -9.89
N ALA A 37 -6.38 -14.84 -8.90
CA ALA A 37 -5.49 -13.69 -9.08
C ALA A 37 -4.11 -14.05 -9.64
N PHE A 38 -3.65 -15.29 -9.44
CA PHE A 38 -2.31 -15.77 -9.83
C PHE A 38 -2.32 -16.74 -11.02
N GLN A 39 -3.45 -16.91 -11.72
CA GLN A 39 -3.53 -17.83 -12.87
C GLN A 39 -2.83 -17.30 -14.12
N LEU A 40 -2.76 -15.98 -14.29
CA LEU A 40 -2.12 -15.36 -15.44
C LEU A 40 -0.65 -15.06 -15.13
N SER A 41 0.23 -15.38 -16.09
CA SER A 41 1.62 -14.92 -16.04
C SER A 41 1.72 -13.39 -16.14
N PRO A 42 2.84 -12.78 -15.72
CA PRO A 42 3.06 -11.34 -15.89
C PRO A 42 2.87 -10.88 -17.35
N ASP A 43 3.38 -11.62 -18.32
CA ASP A 43 3.26 -11.28 -19.74
C ASP A 43 1.80 -11.33 -20.22
N GLN A 44 1.04 -12.36 -19.82
CA GLN A 44 -0.39 -12.45 -20.12
C GLN A 44 -1.20 -11.31 -19.49
N LYS A 45 -0.82 -10.88 -18.27
CA LYS A 45 -1.43 -9.70 -17.64
C LYS A 45 -1.11 -8.43 -18.43
N ILE A 46 0.15 -8.25 -18.87
CA ILE A 46 0.58 -7.10 -19.66
C ILE A 46 -0.21 -7.04 -20.97
N GLU A 47 -0.31 -8.14 -21.71
CA GLU A 47 -1.05 -8.20 -22.96
C GLU A 47 -2.52 -7.82 -22.80
N LYS A 48 -3.21 -8.41 -21.81
CA LYS A 48 -4.62 -8.11 -21.53
C LYS A 48 -4.84 -6.66 -21.10
N ILE A 49 -3.99 -6.15 -20.20
CA ILE A 49 -4.10 -4.77 -19.73
C ILE A 49 -3.83 -3.80 -20.88
N ALA A 50 -2.83 -4.06 -21.74
CA ALA A 50 -2.55 -3.23 -22.91
C ALA A 50 -3.75 -3.16 -23.85
N SER A 51 -4.42 -4.30 -24.14
CA SER A 51 -5.62 -4.34 -24.95
C SER A 51 -6.75 -3.46 -24.35
N HIS A 52 -6.99 -3.58 -23.04
CA HIS A 52 -8.02 -2.74 -22.37
C HIS A 52 -7.67 -1.25 -22.37
N PHE A 53 -6.37 -0.89 -22.23
CA PHE A 53 -5.95 0.51 -22.33
C PHE A 53 -6.07 1.06 -23.74
N SER A 54 -5.85 0.24 -24.77
CA SER A 54 -6.13 0.64 -26.17
C SER A 54 -7.59 1.02 -26.34
N GLU A 55 -8.52 0.20 -25.84
CA GLU A 55 -9.96 0.48 -25.88
C GLU A 55 -10.33 1.74 -25.10
N ILE A 56 -9.73 1.96 -23.93
CA ILE A 56 -9.95 3.18 -23.13
C ILE A 56 -9.51 4.42 -23.93
N LEU A 57 -8.29 4.43 -24.49
CA LEU A 57 -7.79 5.57 -25.24
C LEU A 57 -8.60 5.81 -26.53
N HIS A 58 -9.00 4.76 -27.23
CA HIS A 58 -9.91 4.86 -28.38
C HIS A 58 -11.26 5.47 -28.00
N THR A 59 -11.83 5.02 -26.88
CA THR A 59 -13.11 5.57 -26.36
C THR A 59 -13.00 7.06 -26.00
N LEU A 60 -11.82 7.49 -25.52
CA LEU A 60 -11.51 8.90 -25.25
C LEU A 60 -11.28 9.73 -26.53
N GLY A 61 -11.31 9.12 -27.71
CA GLY A 61 -11.07 9.77 -29.00
C GLY A 61 -9.61 9.98 -29.38
N MET A 62 -8.69 9.25 -28.72
CA MET A 62 -7.26 9.34 -29.03
C MET A 62 -6.91 8.51 -30.27
N ASP A 63 -6.08 9.10 -31.14
CA ASP A 63 -5.59 8.43 -32.36
C ASP A 63 -4.32 7.62 -32.06
N LEU A 64 -4.47 6.31 -31.89
CA LEU A 64 -3.36 5.40 -31.58
C LEU A 64 -2.45 5.13 -32.81
N THR A 65 -2.69 5.73 -33.98
CA THR A 65 -1.74 5.71 -35.10
C THR A 65 -0.66 6.78 -34.98
N ASP A 66 -0.87 7.79 -34.09
CA ASP A 66 0.12 8.83 -33.81
C ASP A 66 1.34 8.26 -33.08
N GLU A 67 2.53 8.59 -33.60
CA GLU A 67 3.83 8.12 -33.09
C GLU A 67 4.08 8.42 -31.60
N SER A 68 3.48 9.50 -31.08
CA SER A 68 3.70 9.91 -29.68
C SER A 68 2.99 9.00 -28.66
N ILE A 69 1.86 8.39 -29.05
CA ILE A 69 1.01 7.63 -28.13
C ILE A 69 0.74 6.17 -28.53
N LYS A 70 1.16 5.75 -29.72
CA LYS A 70 0.91 4.38 -30.22
C LYS A 70 1.34 3.28 -29.24
N ASP A 71 2.42 3.49 -28.50
CA ASP A 71 2.94 2.54 -27.52
C ASP A 71 2.39 2.76 -26.10
N THR A 72 1.58 3.77 -25.86
CA THR A 72 1.08 4.11 -24.52
C THR A 72 0.33 2.96 -23.85
N PRO A 73 -0.55 2.19 -24.53
CA PRO A 73 -1.21 1.05 -23.91
C PRO A 73 -0.23 0.04 -23.32
N LEU A 74 0.81 -0.31 -24.08
CA LEU A 74 1.82 -1.27 -23.64
C LEU A 74 2.69 -0.71 -22.53
N ARG A 75 3.06 0.58 -22.57
CA ARG A 75 3.82 1.26 -21.52
C ARG A 75 3.07 1.28 -20.20
N VAL A 76 1.77 1.62 -20.23
CA VAL A 76 0.91 1.61 -19.04
C VAL A 76 0.77 0.20 -18.48
N ALA A 77 0.55 -0.80 -19.32
CA ALA A 77 0.43 -2.18 -18.90
C ALA A 77 1.71 -2.69 -18.21
N LYS A 78 2.89 -2.44 -18.80
CA LYS A 78 4.19 -2.80 -18.20
C LYS A 78 4.43 -2.08 -16.88
N MET A 79 4.14 -0.79 -16.81
CA MET A 79 4.25 0.01 -15.59
C MET A 79 3.36 -0.59 -14.48
N TYR A 80 2.11 -0.94 -14.80
CA TYR A 80 1.18 -1.49 -13.80
C TYR A 80 1.66 -2.84 -13.26
N VAL A 81 2.06 -3.76 -14.12
CA VAL A 81 2.43 -5.11 -13.70
C VAL A 81 3.81 -5.12 -13.02
N ASN A 82 4.81 -4.44 -13.61
CA ASN A 82 6.21 -4.58 -13.18
C ASN A 82 6.65 -3.55 -12.14
N GLU A 83 5.90 -2.44 -11.97
CA GLU A 83 6.33 -1.34 -11.10
C GLU A 83 5.24 -0.98 -10.09
N THR A 84 4.09 -0.46 -10.55
CA THR A 84 3.06 0.12 -9.69
C THR A 84 2.40 -0.93 -8.79
N PHE A 85 2.12 -2.12 -9.32
CA PHE A 85 1.43 -3.19 -8.61
C PHE A 85 2.28 -4.45 -8.43
N LYS A 86 3.62 -4.33 -8.52
CA LYS A 86 4.54 -5.45 -8.30
C LYS A 86 4.40 -6.11 -6.93
N GLY A 87 3.87 -5.39 -5.93
CA GLY A 87 3.60 -5.89 -4.58
C GLY A 87 2.39 -6.83 -4.49
N LEU A 88 1.61 -7.00 -5.59
CA LEU A 88 0.59 -8.03 -5.69
C LEU A 88 1.17 -9.42 -6.01
N ILE A 89 2.44 -9.48 -6.43
CA ILE A 89 3.13 -10.73 -6.78
C ILE A 89 3.82 -11.26 -5.52
N PRO A 90 3.41 -12.43 -4.98
CA PRO A 90 3.97 -12.97 -3.73
C PRO A 90 5.49 -13.19 -3.78
N GLU A 91 6.00 -13.56 -4.94
CA GLU A 91 7.43 -13.83 -5.16
C GLU A 91 8.30 -12.58 -5.01
N ASN A 92 7.70 -11.38 -5.10
CA ASN A 92 8.36 -10.10 -4.89
C ASN A 92 8.43 -9.70 -3.40
N GLU A 93 7.86 -10.50 -2.48
CA GLU A 93 7.96 -10.21 -1.06
C GLU A 93 9.44 -10.23 -0.62
N PRO A 94 9.94 -9.14 -0.03
CA PRO A 94 11.36 -9.06 0.30
C PRO A 94 11.73 -10.07 1.39
N SER A 95 12.80 -10.83 1.18
CA SER A 95 13.40 -11.63 2.25
C SER A 95 13.89 -10.71 3.35
N ILE A 96 13.48 -10.95 4.59
CA ILE A 96 13.88 -10.15 5.75
C ILE A 96 15.12 -10.77 6.38
N THR A 97 16.27 -10.12 6.17
CA THR A 97 17.50 -10.49 6.86
C THR A 97 17.45 -9.97 8.29
N GLN A 98 17.62 -10.87 9.23
CA GLN A 98 17.72 -10.58 10.64
C GLN A 98 19.15 -10.81 11.11
N PHE A 99 19.58 -10.01 12.08
CA PHE A 99 20.86 -10.16 12.77
C PHE A 99 20.60 -10.38 14.25
N THR A 100 21.49 -11.12 14.92
CA THR A 100 21.46 -11.23 16.38
C THR A 100 21.77 -9.86 16.98
N ASN A 101 21.04 -9.49 18.01
CA ASN A 101 21.29 -8.25 18.76
C ASN A 101 22.40 -8.46 19.80
N ASP A 102 23.64 -8.69 19.32
CA ASP A 102 24.79 -9.00 20.17
C ASP A 102 25.16 -7.84 21.11
N TYR A 103 24.86 -6.61 20.72
CA TYR A 103 25.05 -5.40 21.52
C TYR A 103 24.01 -5.25 22.63
N ARG A 104 22.99 -6.13 22.69
CA ARG A 104 21.89 -6.07 23.65
C ARG A 104 21.20 -4.69 23.66
N TYR A 105 21.10 -4.06 22.48
CA TYR A 105 20.40 -2.78 22.34
C TYR A 105 18.94 -2.96 22.71
N SER A 106 18.52 -2.31 23.80
CA SER A 106 17.18 -2.48 24.41
C SER A 106 16.27 -1.27 24.25
N GLN A 107 16.76 -0.22 23.59
CA GLN A 107 15.99 0.99 23.34
C GLN A 107 15.15 0.85 22.08
N MET A 108 14.27 1.82 21.86
CA MET A 108 13.50 1.95 20.63
C MET A 108 14.44 2.15 19.43
N LEU A 109 14.27 1.35 18.37
CA LEU A 109 14.89 1.59 17.09
C LEU A 109 13.85 2.24 16.18
N VAL A 110 14.19 3.37 15.58
CA VAL A 110 13.32 4.13 14.69
C VAL A 110 13.97 4.29 13.32
N GLU A 111 13.26 3.86 12.29
CA GLU A 111 13.57 4.19 10.89
C GLU A 111 12.54 5.20 10.40
N LYS A 112 12.95 6.43 10.14
CA LYS A 112 12.05 7.53 9.80
C LYS A 112 12.16 7.97 8.35
N SER A 113 11.09 8.60 7.86
CA SER A 113 11.03 9.20 6.52
C SER A 113 11.24 8.20 5.38
N ILE A 114 10.82 6.94 5.56
CA ILE A 114 10.81 5.95 4.50
C ILE A 114 9.83 6.41 3.42
N THR A 115 10.27 6.46 2.17
CA THR A 115 9.42 6.89 1.06
C THR A 115 8.25 5.94 0.87
N VAL A 116 7.05 6.50 0.78
CA VAL A 116 5.82 5.81 0.40
C VAL A 116 5.41 6.28 -0.99
N PHE A 117 5.31 5.35 -1.93
CA PHE A 117 4.66 5.54 -3.22
C PHE A 117 3.65 4.43 -3.41
N SER A 118 2.37 4.74 -3.26
CA SER A 118 1.26 3.81 -3.38
C SER A 118 0.22 4.30 -4.39
N THR A 119 -0.87 3.58 -4.52
CA THR A 119 -1.95 3.89 -5.45
C THR A 119 -3.27 3.72 -4.75
N CYS A 120 -4.10 4.77 -4.76
CA CYS A 120 -5.45 4.73 -4.22
C CYS A 120 -6.29 3.67 -4.96
N GLU A 121 -6.87 2.70 -4.25
CA GLU A 121 -7.64 1.61 -4.87
C GLU A 121 -8.92 2.09 -5.55
N HIS A 122 -9.49 3.23 -5.12
CA HIS A 122 -10.75 3.75 -5.64
C HIS A 122 -10.62 4.43 -7.00
N HIS A 123 -9.48 5.07 -7.29
CA HIS A 123 -9.29 5.89 -8.49
C HIS A 123 -8.03 5.55 -9.28
N LEU A 124 -7.20 4.64 -8.78
CA LEU A 124 -5.90 4.24 -9.34
C LEU A 124 -4.95 5.42 -9.59
N VAL A 125 -5.03 6.45 -8.76
CA VAL A 125 -4.12 7.60 -8.77
C VAL A 125 -3.15 7.53 -7.59
N PRO A 126 -1.98 8.18 -7.65
CA PRO A 126 -0.94 8.05 -6.64
C PRO A 126 -1.35 8.50 -5.24
N ILE A 127 -0.78 7.82 -4.25
CA ILE A 127 -0.62 8.25 -2.86
C ILE A 127 0.89 8.35 -2.64
N HIS A 128 1.38 9.48 -2.15
CA HIS A 128 2.81 9.66 -1.89
C HIS A 128 3.06 10.34 -0.56
N GLY A 129 4.09 9.89 0.15
CA GLY A 129 4.38 10.41 1.47
C GLY A 129 5.54 9.71 2.15
N LYS A 130 5.47 9.62 3.46
CA LYS A 130 6.51 9.05 4.30
C LYS A 130 5.92 8.08 5.31
N ALA A 131 6.63 6.97 5.54
CA ALA A 131 6.38 6.06 6.65
C ALA A 131 7.47 6.20 7.70
N HIS A 132 7.08 6.04 8.95
CA HIS A 132 7.96 5.97 10.09
C HIS A 132 7.66 4.67 10.83
N VAL A 133 8.71 3.90 11.09
CA VAL A 133 8.60 2.58 11.71
C VAL A 133 9.45 2.56 12.97
N ALA A 134 8.90 2.02 14.04
CA ALA A 134 9.66 1.79 15.25
C ALA A 134 9.40 0.39 15.82
N TYR A 135 10.41 -0.18 16.48
CA TYR A 135 10.27 -1.43 17.19
C TYR A 135 11.25 -1.55 18.36
N PHE A 136 10.96 -2.47 19.29
CA PHE A 136 11.92 -2.91 20.29
C PHE A 136 12.42 -4.30 19.92
N SER A 137 13.74 -4.49 19.99
CA SER A 137 14.37 -5.78 19.70
C SER A 137 14.05 -6.81 20.78
N THR A 138 13.69 -8.02 20.37
CA THR A 138 13.54 -9.21 21.23
C THR A 138 14.69 -10.21 21.05
N GLY A 139 15.90 -9.70 20.79
CA GLY A 139 17.10 -10.50 20.53
C GLY A 139 17.52 -10.53 19.06
N LYS A 140 16.70 -9.95 18.16
CA LYS A 140 17.00 -9.80 16.73
C LYS A 140 16.72 -8.39 16.26
N VAL A 141 17.46 -7.93 15.26
CA VAL A 141 17.27 -6.66 14.58
C VAL A 141 17.13 -6.89 13.07
N ILE A 142 16.34 -6.07 12.42
CA ILE A 142 16.17 -6.09 10.96
C ILE A 142 17.22 -5.16 10.32
N GLY A 143 17.81 -5.60 9.21
CA GLY A 143 18.65 -4.72 8.41
C GLY A 143 17.84 -3.53 7.89
N LEU A 144 18.32 -2.29 8.07
CA LEU A 144 17.57 -1.06 7.79
C LEU A 144 16.98 -1.04 6.37
N SER A 145 17.76 -1.43 5.35
CA SER A 145 17.28 -1.52 3.96
C SER A 145 16.11 -2.49 3.78
N LYS A 146 15.91 -3.45 4.69
CA LYS A 146 14.79 -4.41 4.63
C LYS A 146 13.49 -3.79 5.10
N LEU A 147 13.53 -2.87 6.07
CA LEU A 147 12.37 -2.07 6.45
C LEU A 147 11.87 -1.23 5.27
N ASN A 148 12.78 -0.55 4.59
CA ASN A 148 12.45 0.25 3.40
C ASN A 148 11.81 -0.61 2.29
N ARG A 149 12.38 -1.79 2.01
CA ARG A 149 11.83 -2.72 1.01
C ARG A 149 10.46 -3.27 1.40
N LEU A 150 10.24 -3.49 2.68
CA LEU A 150 8.96 -3.97 3.19
C LEU A 150 7.86 -2.90 2.98
N VAL A 151 8.15 -1.64 3.33
CA VAL A 151 7.25 -0.51 3.09
C VAL A 151 6.98 -0.37 1.58
N ASP A 152 8.01 -0.43 0.71
CA ASP A 152 7.83 -0.37 -0.75
C ASP A 152 6.94 -1.51 -1.25
N TYR A 153 7.19 -2.76 -0.82
CA TYR A 153 6.43 -3.93 -1.27
C TYR A 153 4.93 -3.81 -0.97
N TYR A 154 4.56 -3.42 0.26
CA TYR A 154 3.15 -3.22 0.61
C TYR A 154 2.55 -1.97 -0.01
N SER A 155 3.36 -0.93 -0.30
CA SER A 155 2.92 0.27 -1.01
C SER A 155 2.60 -0.02 -2.48
N ARG A 156 3.27 -0.99 -3.12
CA ARG A 156 3.09 -1.34 -4.54
C ARG A 156 1.85 -2.22 -4.79
N ARG A 157 0.71 -1.78 -4.24
CA ARG A 157 -0.61 -2.40 -4.38
C ARG A 157 -1.67 -1.32 -4.52
N PRO A 158 -2.87 -1.62 -5.06
CA PRO A 158 -4.02 -0.77 -4.81
C PRO A 158 -4.33 -0.75 -3.31
N GLN A 159 -4.35 0.45 -2.69
CA GLN A 159 -4.41 0.59 -1.23
C GLN A 159 -5.44 1.63 -0.77
N VAL A 160 -5.91 1.41 0.45
CA VAL A 160 -6.29 2.46 1.39
C VAL A 160 -5.16 2.60 2.41
N GLN A 161 -4.92 3.80 2.92
CA GLN A 161 -3.74 4.08 3.75
C GLN A 161 -3.77 3.32 5.08
N GLU A 162 -4.95 3.13 5.64
CA GLU A 162 -5.18 2.37 6.88
C GLU A 162 -4.73 0.92 6.73
N ARG A 163 -5.11 0.27 5.62
CA ARG A 163 -4.68 -1.11 5.32
C ARG A 163 -3.17 -1.18 5.12
N LEU A 164 -2.59 -0.25 4.40
CA LEU A 164 -1.14 -0.18 4.21
C LEU A 164 -0.40 -0.11 5.55
N THR A 165 -0.86 0.76 6.45
CA THR A 165 -0.26 0.94 7.78
C THR A 165 -0.28 -0.37 8.59
N ILE A 166 -1.44 -1.05 8.61
CA ILE A 166 -1.59 -2.33 9.32
C ILE A 166 -0.73 -3.42 8.68
N GLN A 167 -0.71 -3.55 7.35
CA GLN A 167 0.09 -4.55 6.64
C GLN A 167 1.58 -4.40 6.92
N VAL A 168 2.10 -3.18 6.93
CA VAL A 168 3.50 -2.91 7.26
C VAL A 168 3.80 -3.30 8.72
N ALA A 169 2.94 -2.91 9.66
CA ALA A 169 3.12 -3.25 11.07
C ALA A 169 3.11 -4.78 11.29
N ASP A 170 2.15 -5.48 10.71
CA ASP A 170 2.02 -6.93 10.86
C ASP A 170 3.20 -7.70 10.24
N ALA A 171 3.71 -7.23 9.11
CA ALA A 171 4.89 -7.83 8.50
C ALA A 171 6.13 -7.69 9.39
N ILE A 172 6.30 -6.55 10.06
CA ILE A 172 7.41 -6.32 10.99
C ILE A 172 7.23 -7.16 12.26
N LYS A 173 6.02 -7.20 12.83
CA LYS A 173 5.68 -8.07 13.98
C LYS A 173 6.03 -9.52 13.68
N LYS A 174 5.61 -10.02 12.53
CA LYS A 174 5.91 -11.38 12.06
C LYS A 174 7.41 -11.62 11.90
N ALA A 175 8.11 -10.67 11.26
CA ALA A 175 9.54 -10.80 11.00
C ALA A 175 10.37 -10.86 12.27
N LEU A 176 10.07 -10.03 13.27
CA LEU A 176 10.81 -9.95 14.53
C LEU A 176 10.26 -10.85 15.63
N ASN A 177 9.13 -11.50 15.39
CA ASN A 177 8.39 -12.25 16.42
C ASN A 177 8.17 -11.40 17.68
N THR A 178 7.67 -10.17 17.51
CA THR A 178 7.38 -9.21 18.58
C THR A 178 6.09 -8.47 18.32
N ASN A 179 5.43 -8.04 19.39
CA ASN A 179 4.30 -7.12 19.31
C ASN A 179 4.70 -5.66 19.52
N ASP A 180 5.97 -5.39 19.87
CA ASP A 180 6.47 -4.05 20.18
C ASP A 180 6.80 -3.28 18.91
N VAL A 181 5.79 -2.92 18.13
CA VAL A 181 5.90 -2.24 16.83
C VAL A 181 5.00 -1.02 16.77
N ALA A 182 5.49 0.05 16.17
CA ALA A 182 4.72 1.22 15.77
C ALA A 182 4.99 1.57 14.31
N VAL A 183 3.95 1.96 13.59
CA VAL A 183 4.03 2.50 12.22
C VAL A 183 3.17 3.74 12.14
N VAL A 184 3.71 4.81 11.57
CA VAL A 184 2.98 6.04 11.22
C VAL A 184 3.24 6.33 9.76
N ILE A 185 2.18 6.60 9.00
CA ILE A 185 2.27 7.02 7.59
C ILE A 185 1.60 8.38 7.48
N ASP A 186 2.30 9.34 6.88
CA ASP A 186 1.80 10.66 6.49
C ASP A 186 1.93 10.79 4.97
N ALA A 187 0.79 10.93 4.27
CA ALA A 187 0.78 10.92 2.82
C ALA A 187 -0.27 11.84 2.20
N HIS A 188 0.06 12.36 1.03
CA HIS A 188 -0.83 13.12 0.15
C HIS A 188 -1.54 12.19 -0.82
N HIS A 189 -2.83 12.41 -1.02
CA HIS A 189 -3.68 11.62 -1.89
C HIS A 189 -4.03 12.38 -3.16
N MET A 190 -3.52 11.92 -4.31
CA MET A 190 -3.84 12.56 -5.60
C MET A 190 -5.31 12.45 -5.98
N CYS A 191 -6.06 11.49 -5.42
CA CYS A 191 -7.51 11.42 -5.60
C CYS A 191 -8.26 12.61 -4.95
N VAL A 192 -7.65 13.30 -3.98
CA VAL A 192 -8.13 14.53 -3.36
C VAL A 192 -7.53 15.75 -4.06
N ALA A 193 -6.22 15.73 -4.30
CA ALA A 193 -5.47 16.90 -4.81
C ALA A 193 -5.69 17.15 -6.30
N SER A 194 -5.71 16.11 -7.16
CA SER A 194 -5.73 16.29 -8.62
C SER A 194 -7.13 16.37 -9.24
N ARG A 195 -8.17 16.04 -8.49
CA ARG A 195 -9.57 16.02 -8.94
C ARG A 195 -10.54 16.28 -7.76
N GLY A 196 -11.83 16.38 -8.05
CA GLY A 196 -12.86 16.58 -7.01
C GLY A 196 -12.64 17.86 -6.23
N ILE A 197 -12.32 17.75 -4.94
CA ILE A 197 -12.11 18.89 -4.04
C ILE A 197 -10.87 19.73 -4.37
N ARG A 198 -9.85 19.14 -4.99
CA ARG A 198 -8.59 19.80 -5.42
C ARG A 198 -7.81 20.44 -4.28
N ASP A 199 -7.88 19.88 -3.08
CA ASP A 199 -7.06 20.35 -1.97
C ASP A 199 -5.65 19.74 -2.05
N ILE A 200 -4.68 20.61 -2.37
CA ILE A 200 -3.27 20.24 -2.53
C ILE A 200 -2.48 20.30 -1.21
N ASN A 201 -3.06 20.86 -0.14
CA ASN A 201 -2.38 21.10 1.13
C ASN A 201 -2.69 20.01 2.17
N SER A 202 -3.78 19.26 1.99
CA SER A 202 -4.16 18.22 2.95
C SER A 202 -3.28 16.97 2.82
N SER A 203 -2.89 16.41 3.97
CA SER A 203 -2.32 15.07 4.08
C SER A 203 -3.17 14.23 5.04
N THR A 204 -3.04 12.92 4.91
CA THR A 204 -3.68 11.95 5.80
C THR A 204 -2.61 11.28 6.65
N VAL A 205 -2.81 11.25 7.96
CA VAL A 205 -1.93 10.53 8.89
C VAL A 205 -2.66 9.32 9.45
N THR A 206 -2.07 8.14 9.28
CA THR A 206 -2.54 6.89 9.87
C THR A 206 -1.48 6.30 10.78
N ALA A 207 -1.89 5.61 11.84
CA ALA A 207 -0.97 5.03 12.82
C ALA A 207 -1.45 3.66 13.29
N GLU A 208 -0.51 2.76 13.48
CA GLU A 208 -0.69 1.48 14.17
C GLU A 208 0.30 1.39 15.32
N TYR A 209 -0.21 1.13 16.53
CA TYR A 209 0.59 0.99 17.74
C TYR A 209 0.28 -0.34 18.42
N SER A 210 1.33 -1.07 18.80
CA SER A 210 1.17 -2.36 19.47
C SER A 210 2.25 -2.60 20.53
N GLY A 211 2.02 -3.55 21.43
CA GLY A 211 2.93 -3.88 22.51
C GLY A 211 3.29 -2.67 23.38
N LYS A 212 4.57 -2.39 23.57
CA LYS A 212 5.07 -1.26 24.37
C LYS A 212 4.59 0.11 23.90
N PHE A 213 4.26 0.26 22.59
CA PHE A 213 3.75 1.52 22.06
C PHE A 213 2.29 1.84 22.46
N LEU A 214 1.58 0.92 23.10
CA LEU A 214 0.31 1.20 23.75
C LEU A 214 0.48 2.10 24.99
N ASN A 215 1.69 2.09 25.60
CA ASN A 215 2.04 3.00 26.68
C ASN A 215 2.15 4.44 26.12
N PRO A 216 1.45 5.44 26.73
CA PRO A 216 1.45 6.81 26.26
C PRO A 216 2.84 7.47 26.22
N GLU A 217 3.71 7.20 27.19
CA GLU A 217 5.06 7.79 27.27
C GLU A 217 5.96 7.24 26.14
N THR A 218 5.95 5.92 25.93
CA THR A 218 6.69 5.29 24.84
C THR A 218 6.23 5.81 23.48
N ARG A 219 4.93 5.94 23.29
CA ARG A 219 4.35 6.49 22.06
C ARG A 219 4.73 7.96 21.88
N LYS A 220 4.73 8.76 22.95
CA LYS A 220 5.16 10.16 22.91
C LYS A 220 6.61 10.29 22.46
N GLU A 221 7.52 9.50 23.04
CA GLU A 221 8.93 9.45 22.64
C GLU A 221 9.09 9.15 21.15
N PHE A 222 8.37 8.14 20.64
CA PHE A 222 8.37 7.83 19.19
C PHE A 222 7.91 9.01 18.34
N LEU A 223 6.81 9.65 18.73
CA LEU A 223 6.28 10.81 18.00
C LEU A 223 7.22 12.00 18.03
N GLU A 224 8.00 12.18 19.09
CA GLU A 224 9.04 13.22 19.16
C GLU A 224 10.19 12.92 18.19
N PHE A 225 10.65 11.67 18.08
CA PHE A 225 11.67 11.27 17.08
C PHE A 225 11.26 11.53 15.64
N ILE A 226 10.00 11.35 15.30
CA ILE A 226 9.54 11.51 13.91
C ILE A 226 9.16 12.95 13.53
N ARG A 227 8.93 13.83 14.52
CA ARG A 227 8.66 15.26 14.28
C ARG A 227 9.90 16.07 13.92
N SER A 228 11.07 15.62 14.35
CA SER A 228 12.36 16.22 14.04
C SER A 228 12.83 15.80 12.62
#